data_d1e882f490787a32087222d5dfd04181
#
_entry.id   d1e882f490787a32087222d5dfd04181
#
_cell.length_a   1.000
_cell.length_b   1.000
_cell.length_c   1.000
_cell.angle_alpha   90.00
_cell.angle_beta   90.00
_cell.angle_gamma   90.00
#
_symmetry.space_group_name_H-M   'P 1'
#
loop_
_entity.id
_entity.type
_entity.pdbx_description
1 polymer ?
#
loop_
_entity_poly.entity_id
_entity_poly.type
_entity_poly.pdbx_seq_one_letter_code
_entity_poly.pdbx_strand_id
1 'polypeptide(L)'
;MGQPEACGAACEAIRDTLGRIDILVNNVGNRVTSGAIQDEPLATWRTSIDLNLISVVLPTRIFAAAMLADKRPGRIINIASISGLIANRGIGGRDYETSKAAVIHFTRCAAVDWAPHGITVNAICPGLFMTDVNREWNERRPDVIEAFVRNVPMGRAGEPREIGPLAVYLAGAGAAYVTGATFVIDGGYTAW
;
A
#
# COMPACT_ATOMS: atom_id res chain seq x y z
N MET A 1 8.54 -2.86 12.07
CA MET A 1 8.23 -3.38 10.72
C MET A 1 9.18 -2.89 9.62
N GLY A 2 10.04 -1.92 9.83
CA GLY A 2 11.05 -1.50 8.85
C GLY A 2 12.32 -2.36 8.80
N GLN A 3 12.32 -3.51 9.50
CA GLN A 3 13.42 -4.47 9.45
C GLN A 3 12.89 -5.78 8.85
N PRO A 4 13.42 -6.24 7.71
CA PRO A 4 12.94 -7.43 7.00
C PRO A 4 12.91 -8.69 7.87
N GLU A 5 13.91 -8.90 8.72
CA GLU A 5 14.00 -10.05 9.61
C GLU A 5 12.85 -10.06 10.65
N ALA A 6 12.56 -8.91 11.25
CA ALA A 6 11.45 -8.78 12.21
C ALA A 6 10.08 -8.98 11.52
N CYS A 7 9.94 -8.53 10.29
CA CYS A 7 8.73 -8.75 9.48
C CYS A 7 8.54 -10.24 9.19
N GLY A 8 9.60 -10.96 8.80
CA GLY A 8 9.57 -12.39 8.55
C GLY A 8 9.16 -13.19 9.81
N ALA A 9 9.82 -12.93 10.94
CA ALA A 9 9.49 -13.57 12.21
C ALA A 9 8.04 -13.31 12.65
N ALA A 10 7.53 -12.09 12.46
CA ALA A 10 6.13 -11.76 12.75
C ALA A 10 5.15 -12.55 11.87
N CYS A 11 5.43 -12.72 10.57
CA CYS A 11 4.60 -13.50 9.67
C CYS A 11 4.57 -15.00 10.06
N GLU A 12 5.70 -15.55 10.46
CA GLU A 12 5.77 -16.92 10.96
C GLU A 12 4.96 -17.09 12.25
N ALA A 13 5.13 -16.20 13.22
CA ALA A 13 4.35 -16.20 14.46
C ALA A 13 2.84 -16.07 14.23
N ILE A 14 2.42 -15.23 13.28
CA ILE A 14 1.01 -15.10 12.88
C ILE A 14 0.49 -16.42 12.29
N ARG A 15 1.25 -17.04 11.39
CA ARG A 15 0.88 -18.33 10.80
C ARG A 15 0.76 -19.43 11.87
N ASP A 16 1.70 -19.47 12.79
CA ASP A 16 1.72 -20.49 13.85
C ASP A 16 0.58 -20.30 14.86
N THR A 17 0.15 -19.05 15.07
CA THR A 17 -0.94 -18.70 16.00
C THR A 17 -2.33 -18.85 15.37
N LEU A 18 -2.50 -18.34 14.15
CA LEU A 18 -3.80 -18.30 13.47
C LEU A 18 -4.01 -19.48 12.52
N GLY A 19 -2.94 -20.21 12.21
CA GLY A 19 -2.99 -21.31 11.25
C GLY A 19 -3.28 -20.81 9.83
N ARG A 20 -4.49 -21.03 9.38
CA ARG A 20 -4.92 -20.69 8.01
C ARG A 20 -5.19 -19.19 7.84
N ILE A 21 -4.55 -18.60 6.83
CA ILE A 21 -4.80 -17.22 6.39
C ILE A 21 -5.35 -17.27 4.96
N ASP A 22 -6.53 -16.70 4.73
CA ASP A 22 -7.20 -16.64 3.42
C ASP A 22 -7.17 -15.23 2.81
N ILE A 23 -7.02 -14.22 3.65
CA ILE A 23 -7.02 -12.81 3.26
C ILE A 23 -5.81 -12.13 3.90
N LEU A 24 -4.97 -11.50 3.08
CA LEU A 24 -3.84 -10.68 3.52
C LEU A 24 -4.05 -9.23 3.09
N VAL A 25 -3.98 -8.30 4.04
CA VAL A 25 -3.97 -6.87 3.77
C VAL A 25 -2.63 -6.28 4.20
N ASN A 26 -1.81 -5.88 3.23
CA ASN A 26 -0.55 -5.21 3.47
C ASN A 26 -0.79 -3.70 3.55
N ASN A 27 -0.86 -3.15 4.77
CA ASN A 27 -1.20 -1.75 5.02
C ASN A 27 -0.05 -0.93 5.61
N VAL A 28 1.08 -1.52 5.90
CA VAL A 28 2.24 -0.82 6.47
C VAL A 28 2.88 0.09 5.42
N GLY A 29 3.20 1.29 5.82
CA GLY A 29 3.94 2.23 4.98
C GLY A 29 3.86 3.66 5.49
N ASN A 30 4.91 4.42 5.26
CA ASN A 30 4.99 5.82 5.62
C ASN A 30 5.99 6.57 4.74
N ARG A 31 5.83 7.87 4.63
CA ARG A 31 6.84 8.77 4.04
C ARG A 31 7.94 9.01 5.10
N VAL A 32 9.18 8.64 4.76
CA VAL A 32 10.33 8.75 5.69
C VAL A 32 10.90 10.17 5.65
N THR A 33 10.87 10.79 4.47
CA THR A 33 11.47 12.10 4.22
C THR A 33 10.63 12.95 3.28
N SER A 34 10.97 14.24 3.20
CA SER A 34 10.44 15.17 2.21
C SER A 34 11.58 15.95 1.50
N GLY A 35 12.80 15.41 1.53
CA GLY A 35 13.97 15.99 0.89
C GLY A 35 13.90 16.05 -0.63
N ALA A 36 14.78 16.84 -1.24
CA ALA A 36 14.97 16.87 -2.68
C ALA A 36 15.77 15.63 -3.10
N ILE A 37 15.52 15.12 -4.29
CA ILE A 37 16.07 13.83 -4.75
C ILE A 37 17.61 13.76 -4.73
N GLN A 38 18.27 14.85 -5.07
CA GLN A 38 19.73 14.94 -5.14
C GLN A 38 20.39 15.03 -3.75
N ASP A 39 19.65 15.47 -2.74
CA ASP A 39 20.15 15.69 -1.38
C ASP A 39 19.81 14.53 -0.43
N GLU A 40 19.00 13.58 -0.90
CA GLU A 40 18.50 12.48 -0.08
C GLU A 40 19.57 11.38 0.06
N PRO A 41 20.03 11.06 1.28
CA PRO A 41 21.02 10.00 1.49
C PRO A 41 20.53 8.64 1.02
N LEU A 42 21.42 7.82 0.43
CA LEU A 42 21.07 6.48 0.00
C LEU A 42 20.57 5.59 1.14
N ALA A 43 21.00 5.86 2.39
CA ALA A 43 20.50 5.16 3.57
C ALA A 43 19.00 5.41 3.79
N THR A 44 18.51 6.63 3.55
CA THR A 44 17.09 6.99 3.62
C THR A 44 16.29 6.25 2.55
N TRP A 45 16.82 6.18 1.32
CA TRP A 45 16.24 5.39 0.24
C TRP A 45 16.07 3.92 0.63
N ARG A 46 17.11 3.30 1.23
CA ARG A 46 17.04 1.92 1.70
C ARG A 46 15.97 1.74 2.76
N THR A 47 15.95 2.61 3.77
CA THR A 47 14.92 2.60 4.81
C THR A 47 13.50 2.71 4.23
N SER A 48 13.31 3.60 3.26
CA SER A 48 12.01 3.77 2.60
C SER A 48 11.59 2.53 1.80
N ILE A 49 12.53 1.92 1.07
CA ILE A 49 12.28 0.66 0.34
C ILE A 49 11.94 -0.48 1.31
N ASP A 50 12.67 -0.63 2.40
CA ASP A 50 12.39 -1.66 3.40
C ASP A 50 11.02 -1.47 4.04
N LEU A 51 10.69 -0.22 4.41
CA LEU A 51 9.42 0.11 5.05
C LEU A 51 8.21 -0.01 4.11
N ASN A 52 8.33 0.41 2.86
CA ASN A 52 7.18 0.57 1.96
C ASN A 52 7.05 -0.54 0.91
N LEU A 53 8.13 -1.23 0.56
CA LEU A 53 8.13 -2.30 -0.44
C LEU A 53 8.41 -3.66 0.19
N ILE A 54 9.51 -3.83 0.93
CA ILE A 54 9.88 -5.13 1.47
C ILE A 54 8.84 -5.59 2.51
N SER A 55 8.28 -4.68 3.30
CA SER A 55 7.16 -4.94 4.21
C SER A 55 5.87 -5.42 3.53
N VAL A 56 5.74 -5.25 2.22
CA VAL A 56 4.65 -5.80 1.39
C VAL A 56 5.08 -7.11 0.74
N VAL A 57 6.26 -7.14 0.13
CA VAL A 57 6.77 -8.32 -0.60
C VAL A 57 6.92 -9.53 0.32
N LEU A 58 7.49 -9.35 1.50
CA LEU A 58 7.82 -10.45 2.39
C LEU A 58 6.59 -11.16 2.95
N PRO A 59 5.58 -10.48 3.57
CA PRO A 59 4.35 -11.15 3.99
C PRO A 59 3.62 -11.79 2.82
N THR A 60 3.55 -11.09 1.68
CA THR A 60 2.90 -11.61 0.48
C THR A 60 3.50 -12.94 0.04
N ARG A 61 4.84 -13.06 0.00
CA ARG A 61 5.52 -14.30 -0.34
C ARG A 61 5.26 -15.43 0.67
N ILE A 62 5.31 -15.12 1.96
CA ILE A 62 5.14 -16.11 3.03
C ILE A 62 3.72 -16.69 3.01
N PHE A 63 2.71 -15.83 2.97
CA PHE A 63 1.32 -16.28 3.00
C PHE A 63 0.85 -16.88 1.67
N ALA A 64 1.30 -16.34 0.54
CA ALA A 64 1.01 -16.96 -0.77
C ALA A 64 1.64 -18.35 -0.89
N ALA A 65 2.86 -18.56 -0.40
CA ALA A 65 3.49 -19.89 -0.39
C ALA A 65 2.65 -20.91 0.39
N ALA A 66 2.06 -20.53 1.53
CA ALA A 66 1.15 -21.38 2.28
C ALA A 66 -0.16 -21.67 1.51
N MET A 67 -0.77 -20.64 0.89
CA MET A 67 -1.97 -20.80 0.07
C MET A 67 -1.72 -21.78 -1.11
N LEU A 68 -0.57 -21.64 -1.77
CA LEU A 68 -0.15 -22.50 -2.89
C LEU A 68 0.10 -23.96 -2.44
N ALA A 69 0.81 -24.16 -1.34
CA ALA A 69 1.09 -25.48 -0.78
C ALA A 69 -0.21 -26.23 -0.43
N ASP A 70 -1.18 -25.51 0.13
CA ASP A 70 -2.50 -26.05 0.47
C ASP A 70 -3.46 -26.13 -0.72
N LYS A 71 -3.05 -25.69 -1.91
CA LYS A 71 -3.89 -25.60 -3.13
C LYS A 71 -5.22 -24.84 -2.88
N ARG A 72 -5.14 -23.72 -2.18
CA ARG A 72 -6.30 -22.92 -1.77
C ARG A 72 -6.33 -21.56 -2.46
N PRO A 73 -7.53 -21.06 -2.80
CA PRO A 73 -7.68 -19.68 -3.23
C PRO A 73 -7.32 -18.71 -2.08
N GLY A 74 -6.95 -17.48 -2.43
CA GLY A 74 -6.63 -16.43 -1.48
C GLY A 74 -6.92 -15.04 -2.02
N ARG A 75 -6.88 -14.05 -1.12
CA ARG A 75 -7.07 -12.64 -1.43
C ARG A 75 -5.92 -11.83 -0.84
N ILE A 76 -5.21 -11.10 -1.67
CA ILE A 76 -4.12 -10.24 -1.24
C ILE A 76 -4.42 -8.81 -1.68
N ILE A 77 -4.39 -7.89 -0.73
CA ILE A 77 -4.70 -6.48 -0.95
C ILE A 77 -3.51 -5.66 -0.47
N ASN A 78 -2.87 -4.95 -1.39
CA ASN A 78 -1.72 -4.12 -1.09
C ASN A 78 -2.14 -2.64 -1.04
N ILE A 79 -1.93 -1.97 0.08
CA ILE A 79 -2.16 -0.54 0.19
C ILE A 79 -0.94 0.20 -0.38
N ALA A 80 -1.10 0.66 -1.61
CA ALA A 80 -0.12 1.49 -2.30
C ALA A 80 -0.33 2.99 -1.97
N SER A 81 -0.39 3.84 -2.98
CA SER A 81 -0.71 5.27 -2.89
C SER A 81 -0.91 5.83 -4.30
N ILE A 82 -1.66 6.91 -4.44
CA ILE A 82 -1.63 7.74 -5.66
C ILE A 82 -0.23 8.25 -5.97
N SER A 83 0.61 8.41 -4.95
CA SER A 83 2.03 8.77 -5.09
C SER A 83 2.86 7.73 -5.89
N GLY A 84 2.35 6.52 -6.06
CA GLY A 84 2.94 5.52 -6.96
C GLY A 84 2.45 5.64 -8.41
N LEU A 85 1.46 6.48 -8.67
CA LEU A 85 0.89 6.73 -10.01
C LEU A 85 1.37 8.06 -10.60
N ILE A 86 1.59 9.05 -9.72
CA ILE A 86 2.00 10.41 -10.08
C ILE A 86 3.17 10.86 -9.23
N ALA A 87 3.90 11.89 -9.71
CA ALA A 87 4.86 12.63 -8.91
C ALA A 87 4.16 13.86 -8.30
N ASN A 88 4.09 13.93 -6.97
CA ASN A 88 3.42 15.05 -6.29
C ASN A 88 4.25 16.33 -6.39
N ARG A 89 3.70 17.34 -7.04
CA ARG A 89 4.37 18.65 -7.16
C ARG A 89 4.42 19.35 -5.80
N GLY A 90 5.59 19.86 -5.42
CA GLY A 90 5.77 20.59 -4.15
C GLY A 90 5.87 19.72 -2.90
N ILE A 91 5.78 18.40 -3.03
CA ILE A 91 5.98 17.46 -1.93
C ILE A 91 7.21 16.60 -2.29
N GLY A 92 8.24 16.63 -1.43
CA GLY A 92 9.45 15.81 -1.59
C GLY A 92 9.23 14.34 -1.22
N GLY A 93 10.33 13.56 -1.10
CA GLY A 93 10.28 12.14 -0.74
C GLY A 93 9.99 11.24 -1.94
N ARG A 94 10.86 11.33 -2.95
CA ARG A 94 10.74 10.52 -4.18
C ARG A 94 11.02 9.03 -3.95
N ASP A 95 11.75 8.70 -2.91
CA ASP A 95 11.94 7.37 -2.35
C ASP A 95 10.59 6.69 -2.03
N TYR A 96 9.68 7.42 -1.36
CA TYR A 96 8.32 6.95 -1.07
C TYR A 96 7.51 6.73 -2.35
N GLU A 97 7.50 7.71 -3.25
CA GLU A 97 6.76 7.62 -4.52
C GLU A 97 7.25 6.43 -5.35
N THR A 98 8.58 6.28 -5.46
CA THR A 98 9.20 5.14 -6.14
C THR A 98 8.84 3.82 -5.50
N SER A 99 8.87 3.72 -4.16
CA SER A 99 8.49 2.50 -3.44
C SER A 99 7.02 2.12 -3.66
N LYS A 100 6.11 3.09 -3.68
CA LYS A 100 4.69 2.85 -3.92
C LYS A 100 4.39 2.50 -5.39
N ALA A 101 5.15 3.03 -6.34
CA ALA A 101 5.10 2.58 -7.73
C ALA A 101 5.56 1.13 -7.87
N ALA A 102 6.62 0.75 -7.15
CA ALA A 102 7.09 -0.63 -7.11
C ALA A 102 6.06 -1.59 -6.51
N VAL A 103 5.33 -1.20 -5.45
CA VAL A 103 4.22 -1.99 -4.89
C VAL A 103 3.11 -2.23 -5.92
N ILE A 104 2.75 -1.20 -6.70
CA ILE A 104 1.74 -1.33 -7.76
C ILE A 104 2.21 -2.33 -8.82
N HIS A 105 3.46 -2.25 -9.24
CA HIS A 105 3.98 -3.19 -10.25
C HIS A 105 4.14 -4.60 -9.68
N PHE A 106 4.64 -4.75 -8.47
CA PHE A 106 4.73 -6.03 -7.76
C PHE A 106 3.36 -6.72 -7.65
N THR A 107 2.29 -5.94 -7.37
CA THR A 107 0.91 -6.44 -7.36
C THR A 107 0.52 -7.11 -8.68
N ARG A 108 0.87 -6.50 -9.80
CA ARG A 108 0.61 -7.05 -11.14
C ARG A 108 1.39 -8.33 -11.41
N CYS A 109 2.68 -8.37 -11.06
CA CYS A 109 3.51 -9.55 -11.22
C CYS A 109 2.96 -10.72 -10.40
N ALA A 110 2.68 -10.51 -9.11
CA ALA A 110 2.13 -11.52 -8.22
C ALA A 110 0.74 -11.99 -8.68
N ALA A 111 -0.09 -11.10 -9.22
CA ALA A 111 -1.40 -11.47 -9.79
C ALA A 111 -1.27 -12.41 -10.98
N VAL A 112 -0.34 -12.16 -11.89
CA VAL A 112 -0.09 -13.02 -13.07
C VAL A 112 0.39 -14.40 -12.63
N ASP A 113 1.34 -14.45 -11.69
CA ASP A 113 1.92 -15.73 -11.24
C ASP A 113 0.90 -16.61 -10.51
N TRP A 114 -0.03 -16.00 -9.74
CA TRP A 114 -0.89 -16.76 -8.81
C TRP A 114 -2.37 -16.85 -9.22
N ALA A 115 -2.80 -16.14 -10.26
CA ALA A 115 -4.16 -16.24 -10.77
C ALA A 115 -4.55 -17.69 -11.16
N PRO A 116 -3.67 -18.52 -11.77
CA PRO A 116 -4.00 -19.93 -12.08
C PRO A 116 -4.31 -20.77 -10.84
N HIS A 117 -3.92 -20.30 -9.66
CA HIS A 117 -4.15 -20.97 -8.38
C HIS A 117 -5.33 -20.39 -7.59
N GLY A 118 -6.10 -19.48 -8.20
CA GLY A 118 -7.26 -18.84 -7.56
C GLY A 118 -6.90 -17.78 -6.52
N ILE A 119 -5.64 -17.33 -6.48
CA ILE A 119 -5.20 -16.25 -5.60
C ILE A 119 -5.29 -14.94 -6.38
N THR A 120 -6.07 -13.97 -5.87
CA THR A 120 -6.12 -12.62 -6.44
C THR A 120 -5.23 -11.66 -5.67
N VAL A 121 -4.55 -10.77 -6.39
CA VAL A 121 -3.68 -9.75 -5.82
C VAL A 121 -4.05 -8.40 -6.41
N ASN A 122 -4.48 -7.45 -5.58
CA ASN A 122 -4.92 -6.13 -6.03
C ASN A 122 -4.29 -5.01 -5.19
N ALA A 123 -4.17 -3.83 -5.77
CA ALA A 123 -3.68 -2.64 -5.08
C ALA A 123 -4.81 -1.62 -4.86
N ILE A 124 -4.86 -1.03 -3.67
CA ILE A 124 -5.61 0.20 -3.40
C ILE A 124 -4.61 1.34 -3.36
N CYS A 125 -4.91 2.43 -4.05
CA CYS A 125 -4.10 3.65 -4.11
C CYS A 125 -4.88 4.81 -3.48
N PRO A 126 -4.77 5.02 -2.16
CA PRO A 126 -5.38 6.14 -1.50
C PRO A 126 -4.72 7.47 -1.88
N GLY A 127 -5.51 8.54 -1.92
CA GLY A 127 -5.06 9.92 -1.84
C GLY A 127 -4.74 10.33 -0.41
N LEU A 128 -5.02 11.59 -0.08
CA LEU A 128 -4.89 12.09 1.29
C LEU A 128 -6.09 11.63 2.13
N PHE A 129 -5.81 10.88 3.19
CA PHE A 129 -6.78 10.47 4.20
C PHE A 129 -6.36 10.99 5.58
N MET A 130 -7.31 11.43 6.39
CA MET A 130 -7.06 11.97 7.74
C MET A 130 -6.85 10.84 8.75
N THR A 131 -5.75 10.10 8.58
CA THR A 131 -5.23 9.16 9.57
C THR A 131 -4.65 9.91 10.75
N ASP A 132 -4.37 9.24 11.87
CA ASP A 132 -3.76 9.87 13.05
C ASP A 132 -2.43 10.54 12.69
N VAL A 133 -1.59 9.89 11.88
CA VAL A 133 -0.33 10.47 11.37
C VAL A 133 -0.57 11.75 10.57
N ASN A 134 -1.56 11.77 9.70
CA ASN A 134 -1.88 12.95 8.90
C ASN A 134 -2.59 14.04 9.72
N ARG A 135 -3.32 13.69 10.79
CA ARG A 135 -3.88 14.65 11.75
C ARG A 135 -2.76 15.37 12.52
N GLU A 136 -1.78 14.61 13.06
CA GLU A 136 -0.59 15.19 13.70
C GLU A 136 0.21 16.04 12.72
N TRP A 137 0.32 15.64 11.46
CA TRP A 137 1.00 16.42 10.45
C TRP A 137 0.24 17.71 10.11
N ASN A 138 -1.07 17.67 10.04
CA ASN A 138 -1.92 18.84 9.85
C ASN A 138 -1.77 19.87 10.99
N GLU A 139 -1.61 19.42 12.23
CA GLU A 139 -1.34 20.31 13.37
C GLU A 139 -0.01 21.07 13.22
N ARG A 140 1.01 20.41 12.65
CA ARG A 140 2.35 21.01 12.46
C ARG A 140 2.48 21.80 11.18
N ARG A 141 1.81 21.41 10.12
CA ARG A 141 1.92 21.95 8.76
C ARG A 141 0.56 21.98 8.06
N PRO A 142 -0.41 22.77 8.56
CA PRO A 142 -1.73 22.89 7.96
C PRO A 142 -1.67 23.39 6.50
N ASP A 143 -0.70 24.26 6.21
CA ASP A 143 -0.45 24.80 4.87
C ASP A 143 -0.26 23.71 3.79
N VAL A 144 0.40 22.60 4.14
CA VAL A 144 0.64 21.48 3.22
C VAL A 144 -0.63 20.70 2.96
N ILE A 145 -1.40 20.41 4.01
CA ILE A 145 -2.67 19.70 3.91
C ILE A 145 -3.69 20.53 3.10
N GLU A 146 -3.81 21.81 3.39
CA GLU A 146 -4.67 22.73 2.63
C GLU A 146 -4.27 22.84 1.17
N ALA A 147 -2.96 22.92 0.88
CA ALA A 147 -2.46 22.94 -0.49
C ALA A 147 -2.81 21.65 -1.24
N PHE A 148 -2.76 20.51 -0.55
CA PHE A 148 -3.19 19.23 -1.13
C PHE A 148 -4.71 19.23 -1.40
N VAL A 149 -5.51 19.58 -0.40
CA VAL A 149 -6.98 19.59 -0.47
C VAL A 149 -7.50 20.53 -1.56
N ARG A 150 -6.84 21.68 -1.80
CA ARG A 150 -7.20 22.59 -2.92
C ARG A 150 -7.15 21.91 -4.28
N ASN A 151 -6.37 20.86 -4.45
CA ASN A 151 -6.27 20.10 -5.69
C ASN A 151 -7.16 18.85 -5.71
N VAL A 152 -7.93 18.59 -4.66
CA VAL A 152 -8.92 17.48 -4.62
C VAL A 152 -10.26 18.00 -5.15
N PRO A 153 -10.81 17.46 -6.23
CA PRO A 153 -12.12 17.88 -6.75
C PRO A 153 -13.26 17.81 -5.72
N MET A 154 -13.23 16.83 -4.82
CA MET A 154 -14.21 16.73 -3.73
C MET A 154 -14.00 17.77 -2.61
N GLY A 155 -12.96 18.60 -2.67
CA GLY A 155 -12.70 19.71 -1.73
C GLY A 155 -12.37 19.29 -0.30
N ARG A 156 -12.02 18.03 -0.06
CA ARG A 156 -11.69 17.50 1.27
C ARG A 156 -10.70 16.34 1.21
N ALA A 157 -10.06 16.05 2.31
CA ALA A 157 -9.40 14.77 2.51
C ALA A 157 -10.42 13.65 2.75
N GLY A 158 -10.03 12.40 2.49
CA GLY A 158 -10.83 11.22 2.83
C GLY A 158 -10.75 10.87 4.31
N GLU A 159 -11.77 10.19 4.82
CA GLU A 159 -11.75 9.57 6.14
C GLU A 159 -11.34 8.10 6.05
N PRO A 160 -10.52 7.56 6.99
CA PRO A 160 -10.02 6.18 6.94
C PRO A 160 -11.11 5.13 6.71
N ARG A 161 -12.30 5.32 7.26
CA ARG A 161 -13.46 4.43 7.09
C ARG A 161 -13.95 4.33 5.64
N GLU A 162 -13.61 5.28 4.77
CA GLU A 162 -14.03 5.28 3.36
C GLU A 162 -13.20 4.30 2.50
N ILE A 163 -12.06 3.80 3.01
CA ILE A 163 -11.26 2.76 2.33
C ILE A 163 -11.83 1.36 2.61
N GLY A 164 -12.38 1.14 3.79
CA GLY A 164 -12.85 -0.17 4.27
C GLY A 164 -13.78 -0.90 3.29
N PRO A 165 -14.84 -0.26 2.75
CA PRO A 165 -15.76 -0.90 1.82
C PRO A 165 -15.09 -1.48 0.58
N LEU A 166 -14.08 -0.80 0.02
CA LEU A 166 -13.32 -1.30 -1.12
C LEU A 166 -12.46 -2.52 -0.73
N ALA A 167 -11.81 -2.47 0.42
CA ALA A 167 -11.03 -3.59 0.92
C ALA A 167 -11.92 -4.83 1.16
N VAL A 168 -13.11 -4.64 1.74
CA VAL A 168 -14.09 -5.71 1.94
C VAL A 168 -14.58 -6.30 0.62
N TYR A 169 -14.85 -5.46 -0.39
CA TYR A 169 -15.20 -5.92 -1.73
C TYR A 169 -14.09 -6.80 -2.32
N LEU A 170 -12.85 -6.34 -2.28
CA LEU A 170 -11.69 -7.07 -2.84
C LEU A 170 -11.40 -8.39 -2.09
N ALA A 171 -11.71 -8.45 -0.81
CA ALA A 171 -11.60 -9.65 0.02
C ALA A 171 -12.72 -10.66 -0.24
N GLY A 172 -13.86 -10.21 -0.77
CA GLY A 172 -15.07 -11.00 -0.94
C GLY A 172 -15.14 -11.81 -2.22
N ALA A 173 -16.17 -12.67 -2.31
CA ALA A 173 -16.45 -13.49 -3.50
C ALA A 173 -16.82 -12.64 -4.73
N GLY A 174 -17.39 -11.44 -4.55
CA GLY A 174 -17.75 -10.53 -5.64
C GLY A 174 -16.56 -10.04 -6.46
N ALA A 175 -15.33 -10.12 -5.91
CA ALA A 175 -14.11 -9.76 -6.60
C ALA A 175 -13.32 -10.96 -7.16
N ALA A 176 -13.94 -12.13 -7.31
CA ALA A 176 -13.25 -13.35 -7.72
C ALA A 176 -12.59 -13.26 -9.10
N TYR A 177 -13.06 -12.36 -9.98
CA TYR A 177 -12.47 -12.11 -11.31
C TYR A 177 -11.67 -10.82 -11.38
N VAL A 178 -11.34 -10.23 -10.22
CA VAL A 178 -10.56 -8.99 -10.09
C VAL A 178 -9.18 -9.33 -9.57
N THR A 179 -8.16 -9.23 -10.43
CA THR A 179 -6.76 -9.44 -10.04
C THR A 179 -5.82 -8.55 -10.87
N GLY A 180 -4.68 -8.16 -10.30
CA GLY A 180 -3.71 -7.26 -10.92
C GLY A 180 -4.19 -5.81 -11.06
N ALA A 181 -5.36 -5.49 -10.52
CA ALA A 181 -5.98 -4.18 -10.66
C ALA A 181 -5.41 -3.17 -9.64
N THR A 182 -5.48 -1.90 -10.04
CA THR A 182 -5.11 -0.76 -9.22
C THR A 182 -6.34 0.12 -9.03
N PHE A 183 -6.81 0.23 -7.80
CA PHE A 183 -8.00 0.99 -7.44
C PHE A 183 -7.62 2.31 -6.78
N VAL A 184 -7.97 3.40 -7.42
CA VAL A 184 -7.74 4.75 -6.89
C VAL A 184 -8.92 5.17 -6.03
N ILE A 185 -8.62 5.74 -4.86
CA ILE A 185 -9.59 6.35 -3.97
C ILE A 185 -8.99 7.65 -3.41
N ASP A 186 -9.23 8.77 -4.08
CA ASP A 186 -8.48 10.02 -3.89
C ASP A 186 -9.33 11.29 -4.01
N GLY A 187 -10.65 11.16 -4.08
CA GLY A 187 -11.55 12.31 -4.25
C GLY A 187 -11.40 13.01 -5.61
N GLY A 188 -10.83 12.32 -6.61
CA GLY A 188 -10.62 12.84 -7.96
C GLY A 188 -9.26 13.53 -8.16
N TYR A 189 -8.35 13.49 -7.18
CA TYR A 189 -7.05 14.17 -7.25
C TYR A 189 -6.23 13.80 -8.50
N THR A 190 -6.28 12.56 -8.95
CA THR A 190 -5.51 12.07 -10.12
C THR A 190 -6.32 12.02 -11.42
N ALA A 191 -7.53 12.60 -11.45
CA ALA A 191 -8.40 12.56 -12.63
C ALA A 191 -8.10 13.63 -13.67
N TRP A 192 -7.18 14.56 -13.39
CA TRP A 192 -6.80 15.69 -14.25
C TRP A 192 -5.29 15.90 -14.36
#